data_14c160bb7185ab1e9bce026b02b979de
#
_entry.id   14c160bb7185ab1e9bce026b02b979de
#
_cell.length_a   1.000
_cell.length_b   1.000
_cell.length_c   1.000
_cell.angle_alpha   90.00
_cell.angle_beta   90.00
_cell.angle_gamma   90.00
#
_symmetry.space_group_name_H-M   'P 1'
#
loop_
_entity.id
_entity.type
_entity.pdbx_description
1 polymer ?
#
loop_
_entity_poly.entity_id
_entity_poly.type
_entity_poly.pdbx_seq_one_letter_code
_entity_poly.pdbx_strand_id
1 'polypeptide(L)'
;MVATGGMHRPVRAALLLAVAAAAAGLTGCEVADDVGLSPGAAGPSARSYPARAPLPTRDPELVAAEARNLSELEAMLGLPETLVFGGSGGLGGTSSGGLGTSGTITRAGQYKVTAACIGAPDAHLSVIQGARQGGTLLERNLDCGEVTEALIDLVPGTASAHLIRYGGGVPGPGTGAVAGVRISFDSPGQ
;
A
#
# COMPACT_ATOMS: atom_id res chain seq x y z
N MET A 1 56.42 34.70 9.12
CA MET A 1 57.41 33.86 8.43
C MET A 1 56.67 32.74 7.76
N VAL A 2 56.82 32.71 6.41
CA VAL A 2 56.75 31.56 5.48
C VAL A 2 55.41 30.77 5.46
N ALA A 3 54.48 30.95 4.54
CA ALA A 3 54.39 30.66 3.11
C ALA A 3 54.61 29.19 2.75
N THR A 4 53.60 28.58 2.19
CA THR A 4 53.56 27.62 1.06
C THR A 4 52.18 26.99 1.04
N GLY A 5 51.30 27.09 0.09
CA GLY A 5 51.53 26.92 -1.32
C GLY A 5 51.19 25.48 -1.75
N GLY A 6 49.96 25.22 -2.09
CA GLY A 6 49.53 23.90 -2.56
C GLY A 6 48.35 24.02 -3.53
N MET A 7 48.66 24.39 -4.76
CA MET A 7 47.80 24.34 -5.93
C MET A 7 47.56 22.88 -6.32
N HIS A 8 46.31 22.35 -6.26
CA HIS A 8 45.94 21.10 -6.91
C HIS A 8 44.97 21.38 -8.03
N ARG A 9 45.44 21.02 -9.22
CA ARG A 9 44.84 21.11 -10.53
C ARG A 9 43.52 20.33 -10.66
N PRO A 10 42.59 20.83 -11.47
CA PRO A 10 41.42 20.06 -11.85
C PRO A 10 41.80 19.05 -12.93
N VAL A 11 41.67 17.79 -12.65
CA VAL A 11 41.69 16.75 -13.68
C VAL A 11 40.29 16.68 -14.29
N ARG A 12 40.15 17.34 -15.42
CA ARG A 12 39.06 17.11 -16.37
C ARG A 12 39.34 15.78 -17.06
N ALA A 13 38.66 14.74 -16.65
CA ALA A 13 38.56 13.53 -17.45
C ALA A 13 37.22 13.56 -18.19
N ALA A 14 37.29 13.95 -19.45
CA ALA A 14 36.25 13.69 -20.43
C ALA A 14 36.17 12.18 -20.68
N LEU A 15 35.01 11.58 -20.45
CA LEU A 15 34.70 10.28 -21.01
C LEU A 15 33.43 10.41 -21.83
N LEU A 16 33.67 10.51 -23.11
CA LEU A 16 32.71 10.41 -24.20
C LEU A 16 32.38 8.92 -24.44
N LEU A 17 31.12 8.68 -24.80
CA LEU A 17 30.63 7.62 -25.67
C LEU A 17 30.48 6.21 -25.10
N ALA A 18 29.19 5.81 -24.96
CA ALA A 18 28.62 4.76 -25.78
C ALA A 18 27.09 4.74 -25.61
N VAL A 19 26.36 5.40 -26.50
CA VAL A 19 24.94 5.12 -26.76
C VAL A 19 24.91 3.83 -27.57
N ALA A 20 24.69 2.72 -26.90
CA ALA A 20 24.32 1.46 -27.56
C ALA A 20 22.77 1.38 -27.47
N ALA A 21 22.14 1.66 -28.58
CA ALA A 21 20.74 1.38 -28.82
C ALA A 21 20.52 -0.13 -28.82
N ALA A 22 20.06 -0.67 -27.71
CA ALA A 22 19.49 -2.00 -27.67
C ALA A 22 17.97 -1.85 -27.85
N ALA A 23 17.53 -1.77 -29.08
CA ALA A 23 16.17 -2.07 -29.48
C ALA A 23 15.97 -3.58 -29.36
N ALA A 24 15.62 -4.07 -28.20
CA ALA A 24 15.18 -5.44 -27.97
C ALA A 24 13.68 -5.42 -27.75
N GLY A 25 12.97 -5.75 -28.76
CA GLY A 25 11.80 -6.53 -29.01
C GLY A 25 10.83 -6.63 -27.84
N LEU A 26 9.79 -5.78 -27.86
CA LEU A 26 8.49 -6.12 -27.30
C LEU A 26 7.95 -7.30 -28.11
N THR A 27 8.26 -8.50 -27.73
CA THR A 27 7.50 -9.66 -28.15
C THR A 27 6.16 -9.57 -27.45
N GLY A 28 5.21 -8.89 -28.11
CA GLY A 28 3.81 -9.00 -27.79
C GLY A 28 3.45 -10.49 -27.82
N CYS A 29 2.72 -10.95 -26.82
CA CYS A 29 1.95 -12.17 -26.93
C CYS A 29 0.92 -11.95 -28.03
N GLU A 30 1.30 -12.22 -29.25
CA GLU A 30 0.40 -12.46 -30.34
C GLU A 30 -0.34 -13.75 -29.98
N VAL A 31 -1.57 -13.59 -29.54
CA VAL A 31 -2.53 -14.69 -29.59
C VAL A 31 -2.69 -14.98 -31.05
N ALA A 32 -2.03 -16.02 -31.51
CA ALA A 32 -2.16 -16.53 -32.86
C ALA A 32 -3.61 -17.04 -33.01
N ASP A 33 -4.47 -16.21 -33.55
CA ASP A 33 -5.71 -16.64 -34.20
C ASP A 33 -5.34 -17.34 -35.53
N ASP A 34 -4.70 -18.49 -35.38
CA ASP A 34 -4.50 -19.39 -36.50
C ASP A 34 -5.77 -20.24 -36.67
N VAL A 35 -6.84 -19.60 -37.13
CA VAL A 35 -8.04 -20.30 -37.62
C VAL A 35 -7.77 -20.73 -39.06
N GLY A 36 -6.89 -21.69 -39.20
CA GLY A 36 -6.80 -22.46 -40.41
C GLY A 36 -8.13 -23.24 -40.57
N LEU A 37 -9.02 -22.70 -41.37
CA LEU A 37 -10.23 -23.40 -41.83
C LEU A 37 -9.82 -24.59 -42.70
N SER A 38 -9.60 -25.74 -42.05
CA SER A 38 -9.63 -27.03 -42.74
C SER A 38 -11.10 -27.43 -42.87
N PRO A 39 -11.65 -27.53 -44.11
CA PRO A 39 -12.99 -28.01 -44.31
C PRO A 39 -12.99 -29.53 -44.12
N GLY A 40 -13.49 -30.02 -42.96
CA GLY A 40 -13.78 -31.45 -42.85
C GLY A 40 -13.56 -32.14 -41.51
N ALA A 41 -13.14 -31.45 -40.47
CA ALA A 41 -13.12 -32.05 -39.14
C ALA A 41 -14.32 -31.54 -38.34
N ALA A 42 -15.19 -32.47 -37.92
CA ALA A 42 -16.24 -32.19 -36.94
C ALA A 42 -15.56 -31.61 -35.70
N GLY A 43 -15.64 -30.28 -35.53
CA GLY A 43 -14.99 -29.56 -34.46
C GLY A 43 -15.43 -30.10 -33.11
N PRO A 44 -14.54 -30.14 -32.12
CA PRO A 44 -14.93 -30.50 -30.76
C PRO A 44 -16.03 -29.52 -30.33
N SER A 45 -17.17 -30.11 -29.91
CA SER A 45 -18.31 -29.36 -29.39
C SER A 45 -17.86 -28.24 -28.51
N ALA A 46 -18.19 -26.98 -28.86
CA ALA A 46 -17.92 -25.83 -28.06
C ALA A 46 -18.34 -26.12 -26.61
N ARG A 47 -17.40 -26.25 -25.70
CA ARG A 47 -17.72 -26.40 -24.29
C ARG A 47 -18.44 -25.14 -23.88
N SER A 48 -19.75 -25.24 -23.71
CA SER A 48 -20.54 -24.19 -23.09
C SER A 48 -20.03 -24.03 -21.68
N TYR A 49 -19.22 -22.98 -21.44
CA TYR A 49 -18.88 -22.62 -20.08
C TYR A 49 -20.19 -22.25 -19.38
N PRO A 50 -20.46 -22.83 -18.19
CA PRO A 50 -21.63 -22.43 -17.43
C PRO A 50 -21.57 -20.93 -17.21
N ALA A 51 -22.70 -20.24 -17.42
CA ALA A 51 -22.79 -18.81 -17.15
C ALA A 51 -22.26 -18.53 -15.72
N ARG A 52 -21.33 -17.60 -15.62
CA ARG A 52 -20.74 -17.24 -14.34
C ARG A 52 -21.87 -16.81 -13.40
N ALA A 53 -21.95 -17.47 -12.24
CA ALA A 53 -22.93 -17.10 -11.23
C ALA A 53 -22.80 -15.60 -10.92
N PRO A 54 -23.91 -14.87 -10.76
CA PRO A 54 -23.87 -13.47 -10.39
C PRO A 54 -23.10 -13.33 -9.06
N LEU A 55 -22.23 -12.32 -8.99
CA LEU A 55 -21.50 -12.03 -7.74
C LEU A 55 -22.52 -11.72 -6.64
N PRO A 56 -22.30 -12.22 -5.41
CA PRO A 56 -23.19 -11.92 -4.30
C PRO A 56 -23.23 -10.41 -4.09
N THR A 57 -24.44 -9.86 -4.06
CA THR A 57 -24.65 -8.44 -3.75
C THR A 57 -24.29 -8.22 -2.27
N ARG A 58 -23.47 -7.21 -1.99
CA ARG A 58 -23.20 -6.83 -0.60
C ARG A 58 -24.49 -6.34 0.06
N ASP A 59 -24.65 -6.69 1.32
CA ASP A 59 -25.77 -6.23 2.13
C ASP A 59 -25.80 -4.69 2.17
N PRO A 60 -26.89 -4.03 1.77
CA PRO A 60 -27.01 -2.58 1.78
C PRO A 60 -26.84 -1.96 3.18
N GLU A 61 -27.26 -2.67 4.22
CA GLU A 61 -27.11 -2.19 5.62
C GLU A 61 -25.65 -2.19 6.03
N LEU A 62 -24.90 -3.23 5.63
CA LEU A 62 -23.46 -3.31 5.85
C LEU A 62 -22.71 -2.19 5.12
N VAL A 63 -23.06 -1.92 3.87
CA VAL A 63 -22.47 -0.82 3.09
C VAL A 63 -22.74 0.53 3.74
N ALA A 64 -23.97 0.75 4.23
CA ALA A 64 -24.33 1.98 4.93
C ALA A 64 -23.61 2.13 6.27
N ALA A 65 -23.42 1.04 7.02
CA ALA A 65 -22.65 1.03 8.27
C ALA A 65 -21.17 1.35 8.02
N GLU A 66 -20.57 0.73 7.02
CA GLU A 66 -19.18 0.98 6.61
C GLU A 66 -18.98 2.45 6.20
N ALA A 67 -19.91 3.03 5.46
CA ALA A 67 -19.83 4.43 5.05
C ALA A 67 -19.91 5.39 6.25
N ARG A 68 -20.80 5.13 7.22
CA ARG A 68 -20.88 5.94 8.45
C ARG A 68 -19.60 5.83 9.27
N ASN A 69 -19.12 4.61 9.51
CA ASN A 69 -17.92 4.37 10.27
C ASN A 69 -16.69 4.98 9.59
N LEU A 70 -16.63 4.96 8.26
CA LEU A 70 -15.54 5.60 7.51
C LEU A 70 -15.55 7.13 7.67
N SER A 71 -16.73 7.76 7.65
CA SER A 71 -16.85 9.20 7.87
C SER A 71 -16.41 9.60 9.28
N GLU A 72 -16.77 8.81 10.30
CA GLU A 72 -16.35 9.04 11.68
C GLU A 72 -14.84 8.83 11.84
N LEU A 73 -14.30 7.77 11.25
CA LEU A 73 -12.86 7.47 11.25
C LEU A 73 -12.03 8.60 10.63
N GLU A 74 -12.48 9.15 9.50
CA GLU A 74 -11.80 10.27 8.85
C GLU A 74 -11.81 11.53 9.73
N ALA A 75 -12.91 11.77 10.45
CA ALA A 75 -12.98 12.88 11.39
C ALA A 75 -12.03 12.68 12.58
N MET A 76 -11.89 11.45 13.07
CA MET A 76 -10.96 11.11 14.17
C MET A 76 -9.49 11.25 13.75
N LEU A 77 -9.12 10.75 12.57
CA LEU A 77 -7.75 10.77 12.08
C LEU A 77 -7.29 12.16 11.67
N GLY A 78 -8.22 12.99 11.20
CA GLY A 78 -7.91 14.29 10.60
C GLY A 78 -7.02 14.16 9.34
N LEU A 79 -6.61 15.31 8.81
CA LEU A 79 -5.65 15.39 7.71
C LEU A 79 -4.45 16.20 8.17
N PRO A 80 -3.31 15.58 8.48
CA PRO A 80 -2.11 16.31 8.88
C PRO A 80 -1.54 17.12 7.72
N GLU A 81 -1.04 18.33 7.99
CA GLU A 81 -0.43 19.21 6.97
C GLU A 81 0.77 18.56 6.27
N THR A 82 1.51 17.72 6.99
CA THR A 82 2.73 17.07 6.53
C THR A 82 2.51 15.60 6.18
N LEU A 83 1.29 15.26 5.70
CA LEU A 83 0.96 13.89 5.29
C LEU A 83 1.90 13.42 4.18
N VAL A 84 2.53 12.27 4.40
CA VAL A 84 3.40 11.61 3.42
C VAL A 84 2.65 10.51 2.69
N PHE A 85 1.98 9.65 3.45
CA PHE A 85 1.05 8.68 2.89
C PHE A 85 0.06 8.20 3.95
N GLY A 86 -1.01 7.61 3.53
CA GLY A 86 -2.03 7.05 4.38
C GLY A 86 -3.16 6.42 3.59
N GLY A 87 -4.10 5.84 4.28
CA GLY A 87 -5.27 5.22 3.70
C GLY A 87 -6.30 4.90 4.76
N SER A 88 -7.54 4.70 4.31
CA SER A 88 -8.66 4.25 5.13
C SER A 88 -9.52 3.29 4.33
N GLY A 89 -10.15 2.33 4.98
CA GLY A 89 -10.98 1.35 4.31
C GLY A 89 -11.52 0.27 5.24
N GLY A 90 -12.26 -0.69 4.65
CA GLY A 90 -12.86 -1.78 5.38
C GLY A 90 -11.83 -2.72 6.01
N LEU A 91 -12.08 -3.10 7.27
CA LEU A 91 -11.35 -4.14 8.00
C LEU A 91 -12.00 -5.52 7.87
N GLY A 92 -13.07 -5.63 7.13
CA GLY A 92 -13.87 -6.85 7.06
C GLY A 92 -14.06 -7.34 5.63
N GLY A 93 -13.86 -8.62 5.45
CA GLY A 93 -14.19 -9.38 4.26
C GLY A 93 -14.15 -10.87 4.59
N THR A 94 -14.72 -11.70 3.73
CA THR A 94 -14.77 -13.17 3.90
C THR A 94 -13.40 -13.87 3.85
N SER A 95 -12.33 -13.11 3.63
CA SER A 95 -10.95 -13.59 3.65
C SER A 95 -10.07 -12.49 4.26
N SER A 96 -9.56 -12.74 5.47
CA SER A 96 -8.46 -11.97 6.14
C SER A 96 -8.30 -10.51 5.65
N GLY A 97 -9.41 -9.77 5.64
CA GLY A 97 -9.45 -8.40 5.11
C GLY A 97 -8.66 -7.46 6.02
N GLY A 98 -7.73 -6.76 5.43
CA GLY A 98 -6.96 -5.72 6.07
C GLY A 98 -6.80 -4.53 5.14
N LEU A 99 -6.40 -3.41 5.70
CA LEU A 99 -5.99 -2.22 4.96
C LEU A 99 -4.46 -2.26 4.78
N GLY A 100 -4.00 -2.13 3.55
CA GLY A 100 -2.58 -1.92 3.24
C GLY A 100 -2.40 -0.60 2.49
N THR A 101 -1.42 0.19 2.90
CA THR A 101 -1.02 1.41 2.21
C THR A 101 0.50 1.52 2.17
N SER A 102 1.03 2.21 1.18
CA SER A 102 2.48 2.42 1.05
C SER A 102 2.79 3.79 0.46
N GLY A 103 4.00 4.27 0.74
CA GLY A 103 4.48 5.52 0.19
C GLY A 103 5.99 5.59 0.13
N THR A 104 6.50 6.63 -0.53
CA THR A 104 7.93 6.87 -0.65
C THR A 104 8.38 7.90 0.38
N ILE A 105 9.31 7.52 1.21
CA ILE A 105 10.00 8.41 2.15
C ILE A 105 11.15 9.08 1.41
N THR A 106 11.15 10.40 1.38
CA THR A 106 12.16 11.18 0.65
C THR A 106 13.27 11.71 1.55
N ARG A 107 13.04 11.81 2.85
CA ARG A 107 13.99 12.31 3.86
C ARG A 107 14.07 11.37 5.03
N ALA A 108 15.27 11.19 5.59
CA ALA A 108 15.42 10.55 6.89
C ALA A 108 14.92 11.48 7.99
N GLY A 109 14.32 10.90 9.02
CA GLY A 109 13.83 11.65 10.18
C GLY A 109 12.74 10.94 10.95
N GLN A 110 12.19 11.65 11.92
CA GLN A 110 11.10 11.17 12.75
C GLN A 110 9.77 11.43 12.06
N TYR A 111 8.91 10.40 12.09
CA TYR A 111 7.58 10.43 11.50
C TYR A 111 6.55 10.04 12.54
N LYS A 112 5.43 10.74 12.51
CA LYS A 112 4.28 10.42 13.34
C LYS A 112 3.36 9.47 12.58
N VAL A 113 3.05 8.36 13.20
CA VAL A 113 2.04 7.40 12.76
C VAL A 113 0.79 7.65 13.59
N THR A 114 -0.31 7.94 12.93
CA THR A 114 -1.64 8.08 13.55
C THR A 114 -2.54 7.00 12.97
N ALA A 115 -3.15 6.18 13.79
CA ALA A 115 -4.01 5.08 13.37
C ALA A 115 -5.24 4.96 14.26
N ALA A 116 -6.35 4.50 13.67
CA ALA A 116 -7.58 4.21 14.38
C ALA A 116 -8.39 3.14 13.65
N CYS A 117 -9.36 2.56 14.35
CA CYS A 117 -10.35 1.65 13.78
C CYS A 117 -11.72 1.83 14.46
N ILE A 118 -12.80 1.46 13.74
CA ILE A 118 -14.19 1.55 14.22
C ILE A 118 -14.94 0.30 13.78
N GLY A 119 -15.90 -0.16 14.58
CA GLY A 119 -16.78 -1.28 14.22
C GLY A 119 -16.15 -2.66 14.39
N ALA A 120 -14.97 -2.74 14.98
CA ALA A 120 -14.32 -3.96 15.46
C ALA A 120 -13.89 -3.76 16.92
N PRO A 121 -13.61 -4.83 17.68
CA PRO A 121 -13.06 -4.69 19.02
C PRO A 121 -11.61 -4.22 18.99
N ASP A 122 -10.83 -4.73 18.06
CA ASP A 122 -9.40 -4.48 17.95
C ASP A 122 -8.93 -4.53 16.48
N ALA A 123 -7.73 -4.01 16.25
CA ALA A 123 -6.96 -4.20 15.03
C ALA A 123 -5.46 -4.25 15.37
N HIS A 124 -4.69 -4.82 14.46
CA HIS A 124 -3.23 -4.84 14.57
C HIS A 124 -2.62 -3.96 13.48
N LEU A 125 -1.82 -3.00 13.92
CA LEU A 125 -1.03 -2.14 13.05
C LEU A 125 0.39 -2.68 12.95
N SER A 126 0.91 -2.78 11.74
CA SER A 126 2.33 -2.97 11.48
C SER A 126 2.84 -1.94 10.48
N VAL A 127 4.01 -1.37 10.74
CA VAL A 127 4.73 -0.49 9.81
C VAL A 127 6.08 -1.11 9.50
N ILE A 128 6.35 -1.28 8.22
CA ILE A 128 7.58 -1.90 7.69
C ILE A 128 8.25 -0.97 6.69
N GLN A 129 9.57 -0.99 6.66
CA GLN A 129 10.34 -0.24 5.68
C GLN A 129 11.37 -1.13 4.99
N GLY A 130 11.35 -1.11 3.64
CA GLY A 130 12.36 -1.67 2.75
C GLY A 130 12.43 -3.19 2.71
N ALA A 131 12.56 -3.74 1.49
CA ALA A 131 12.74 -5.17 1.25
C ALA A 131 14.14 -5.69 1.64
N ARG A 132 15.14 -4.82 1.81
CA ARG A 132 16.54 -5.21 2.06
C ARG A 132 17.02 -5.06 3.50
N GLN A 133 16.27 -4.33 4.33
CA GLN A 133 16.52 -4.24 5.77
C GLN A 133 15.32 -4.72 6.58
N GLY A 134 14.35 -5.28 5.91
CA GLY A 134 13.19 -6.07 6.29
C GLY A 134 12.81 -6.10 7.77
N GLY A 135 12.79 -4.96 8.45
CA GLY A 135 12.42 -4.88 9.83
C GLY A 135 11.04 -4.24 9.97
N THR A 136 10.19 -4.88 10.75
CA THR A 136 9.04 -4.21 11.31
C THR A 136 9.55 -3.11 12.23
N LEU A 137 9.15 -1.87 11.94
CA LEU A 137 9.55 -0.69 12.72
C LEU A 137 8.56 -0.40 13.85
N LEU A 138 7.30 -0.77 13.65
CA LEU A 138 6.24 -0.59 14.61
C LEU A 138 5.27 -1.78 14.53
N GLU A 139 4.94 -2.34 15.67
CA GLU A 139 3.82 -3.25 15.85
C GLU A 139 2.98 -2.78 17.04
N ARG A 140 1.68 -2.65 16.85
CA ARG A 140 0.74 -2.20 17.88
C ARG A 140 -0.62 -2.84 17.72
N ASN A 141 -1.18 -3.26 18.84
CA ASN A 141 -2.61 -3.53 18.94
C ASN A 141 -3.34 -2.21 19.18
N LEU A 142 -4.42 -2.02 18.47
CA LEU A 142 -5.30 -0.85 18.56
C LEU A 142 -6.60 -1.29 19.23
N ASP A 143 -7.03 -0.52 20.20
CA ASP A 143 -8.41 -0.59 20.70
C ASP A 143 -9.27 0.29 19.79
N CYS A 144 -10.26 -0.31 19.11
CA CYS A 144 -11.08 0.44 18.17
C CYS A 144 -12.00 1.43 18.90
N GLY A 145 -12.17 2.61 18.31
CA GLY A 145 -12.86 3.75 18.91
C GLY A 145 -11.91 4.82 19.46
N GLU A 146 -10.60 4.54 19.49
CA GLU A 146 -9.57 5.45 19.95
C GLU A 146 -8.51 5.70 18.88
N VAL A 147 -7.87 6.88 18.92
CA VAL A 147 -6.72 7.21 18.08
C VAL A 147 -5.44 6.80 18.79
N THR A 148 -4.63 6.01 18.09
CA THR A 148 -3.29 5.64 18.55
C THR A 148 -2.25 6.43 17.77
N GLU A 149 -1.30 7.03 18.49
CA GLU A 149 -0.17 7.74 17.91
C GLU A 149 1.15 7.09 18.31
N ALA A 150 2.12 7.08 17.40
CA ALA A 150 3.47 6.62 17.65
C ALA A 150 4.47 7.43 16.81
N LEU A 151 5.69 7.54 17.31
CA LEU A 151 6.80 8.13 16.56
C LEU A 151 7.75 7.00 16.12
N ILE A 152 8.18 7.07 14.87
CA ILE A 152 9.13 6.12 14.27
C ILE A 152 10.17 6.87 13.44
N ASP A 153 11.37 6.33 13.37
CA ASP A 153 12.40 6.85 12.48
C ASP A 153 12.34 6.16 11.13
N LEU A 154 12.20 6.94 10.06
CA LEU A 154 12.21 6.45 8.68
C LEU A 154 13.41 7.00 7.92
N VAL A 155 13.91 6.21 6.98
CA VAL A 155 14.97 6.59 6.04
C VAL A 155 14.41 6.67 4.61
N PRO A 156 15.09 7.31 3.66
CA PRO A 156 14.63 7.34 2.27
C PRO A 156 14.41 5.93 1.70
N GLY A 157 13.26 5.73 1.06
CA GLY A 157 12.85 4.44 0.51
C GLY A 157 11.35 4.22 0.62
N THR A 158 10.88 3.02 0.30
CA THR A 158 9.48 2.64 0.41
C THR A 158 9.16 2.19 1.84
N ALA A 159 8.10 2.74 2.41
CA ALA A 159 7.50 2.28 3.66
C ALA A 159 6.06 1.82 3.41
N SER A 160 5.60 0.86 4.20
CA SER A 160 4.23 0.33 4.12
C SER A 160 3.64 0.23 5.52
N ALA A 161 2.35 0.47 5.62
CA ALA A 161 1.57 0.28 6.83
C ALA A 161 0.42 -0.68 6.53
N HIS A 162 0.20 -1.63 7.45
CA HIS A 162 -0.84 -2.63 7.35
C HIS A 162 -1.68 -2.62 8.63
N LEU A 163 -2.99 -2.66 8.46
CA LEU A 163 -3.96 -2.80 9.54
C LEU A 163 -4.75 -4.07 9.26
N ILE A 164 -4.66 -5.04 10.17
CA ILE A 164 -5.36 -6.32 10.06
C ILE A 164 -6.10 -6.62 11.36
N ARG A 165 -7.15 -7.43 11.29
CA ARG A 165 -7.77 -7.97 12.49
C ARG A 165 -7.04 -9.24 12.90
N TYR A 166 -6.68 -9.29 14.20
CA TYR A 166 -6.06 -10.46 14.82
C TYR A 166 -7.16 -11.28 15.48
N GLY A 167 -8.05 -11.67 15.19
CA GLY A 167 -9.01 -12.55 15.84
C GLY A 167 -9.79 -13.33 14.78
N GLY A 168 -9.66 -14.63 14.77
CA GLY A 168 -10.44 -15.54 13.96
C GLY A 168 -11.95 -15.52 14.25
N GLY A 169 -12.43 -14.51 14.94
CA GLY A 169 -13.84 -14.22 15.09
C GLY A 169 -14.37 -13.71 13.76
N VAL A 170 -15.27 -14.48 13.13
CA VAL A 170 -16.08 -13.97 12.03
C VAL A 170 -16.64 -12.61 12.47
N PRO A 171 -16.43 -11.52 11.72
CA PRO A 171 -17.13 -10.27 12.02
C PRO A 171 -18.60 -10.58 12.13
N GLY A 172 -19.21 -10.18 13.23
CA GLY A 172 -20.67 -10.29 13.30
C GLY A 172 -21.26 -9.64 12.03
N PRO A 173 -22.29 -10.22 11.43
CA PRO A 173 -22.91 -9.62 10.28
C PRO A 173 -23.31 -8.18 10.61
N GLY A 174 -22.87 -7.21 9.81
CA GLY A 174 -23.35 -5.84 9.90
C GLY A 174 -22.50 -4.83 10.67
N THR A 175 -21.29 -5.14 11.12
CA THR A 175 -20.48 -4.15 11.89
C THR A 175 -19.92 -3.02 11.02
N GLY A 176 -19.72 -3.23 9.73
CA GLY A 176 -19.09 -2.23 8.85
C GLY A 176 -17.72 -1.76 9.35
N ALA A 177 -16.91 -2.70 9.87
CA ALA A 177 -15.63 -2.38 10.48
C ALA A 177 -14.67 -1.72 9.47
N VAL A 178 -14.05 -0.60 9.89
CA VAL A 178 -13.11 0.18 9.10
C VAL A 178 -11.87 0.51 9.93
N ALA A 179 -10.76 0.76 9.24
CA ALA A 179 -9.55 1.28 9.85
C ALA A 179 -8.87 2.29 8.95
N GLY A 180 -7.97 3.06 9.52
CA GLY A 180 -7.15 4.01 8.79
C GLY A 180 -5.83 4.28 9.47
N VAL A 181 -4.87 4.70 8.66
CA VAL A 181 -3.54 5.12 9.11
C VAL A 181 -3.09 6.35 8.34
N ARG A 182 -2.37 7.23 9.02
CA ARG A 182 -1.69 8.41 8.46
C ARG A 182 -0.25 8.39 8.90
N ILE A 183 0.66 8.59 7.97
CA ILE A 183 2.08 8.78 8.26
C ILE A 183 2.47 10.17 7.80
N SER A 184 2.86 10.99 8.74
CA SER A 184 3.23 12.39 8.53
C SER A 184 4.65 12.64 9.02
N PHE A 185 5.34 13.60 8.40
CA PHE A 185 6.64 14.02 8.88
C PHE A 185 6.47 14.79 10.18
N ASP A 186 7.12 14.31 11.24
CA ASP A 186 7.14 15.04 12.50
C ASP A 186 8.19 16.14 12.43
N SER A 187 7.72 17.40 12.33
CA SER A 187 8.62 18.56 12.37
C SER A 187 8.78 18.95 13.83
N PRO A 188 9.93 18.70 14.46
CA PRO A 188 10.12 19.14 15.84
C PRO A 188 10.06 20.68 15.89
N GLY A 189 8.94 21.19 16.38
CA GLY A 189 8.78 22.57 16.84
C GLY A 189 8.77 23.65 15.73
N GLN A 190 7.58 24.03 15.29
CA GLN A 190 7.35 25.44 14.92
C GLN A 190 6.81 26.19 16.14
#